data_390702cab26303b03ba703a258f0644f
#
_entry.id   390702cab26303b03ba703a258f0644f
#
_cell.length_a   1.000
_cell.length_b   1.000
_cell.length_c   1.000
_cell.angle_alpha   90.00
_cell.angle_beta   90.00
_cell.angle_gamma   90.00
#
_symmetry.space_group_name_H-M   'P 1'
#
loop_
_entity.id
_entity.type
_entity.pdbx_description
1 polymer ?
#
loop_
_entity_poly.entity_id
_entity_poly.type
_entity_poly.pdbx_seq_one_letter_code
_entity_poly.pdbx_strand_id
1 'polypeptide(L)'
;MKLKEWIGKYKHSDFLGKVRIRTLFLFVCGLVAVVFKFVVGCFTRSPVWLYSSLYGLCIVTCKDIYLKSKENNKEKAFFDIAVILLLAAILFLVCVFAKSILLERVYRYPIRLAVIANITITVMFIVSLVGVRKAHQRQDRSLLALRFTNVSSALMHLVLIEEMFLSTSDLEDAEIIQINTFFGCSIGIIILVIALAMLVLYWKKYRNTTESEEDEKEE
;
A
#
# COMPACT_ATOMS: atom_id res chain seq x y z
N MET A 1 -6.52 5.54 27.23
CA MET A 1 -6.81 6.88 26.63
C MET A 1 -8.27 6.91 26.22
N LYS A 2 -9.10 7.79 26.79
CA LYS A 2 -10.54 7.81 26.53
C LYS A 2 -10.84 8.34 25.14
N LEU A 3 -11.77 7.75 24.40
CA LEU A 3 -12.16 8.10 23.02
C LEU A 3 -12.42 9.62 22.84
N LYS A 4 -13.01 10.26 23.83
CA LYS A 4 -13.25 11.73 23.84
C LYS A 4 -11.97 12.56 23.79
N GLU A 5 -10.89 12.15 24.49
CA GLU A 5 -9.59 12.84 24.46
C GLU A 5 -8.94 12.71 23.08
N TRP A 6 -9.09 11.54 22.45
CA TRP A 6 -8.57 11.28 21.13
C TRP A 6 -9.27 12.13 20.05
N ILE A 7 -10.61 12.22 20.11
CA ILE A 7 -11.42 13.09 19.22
C ILE A 7 -11.07 14.57 19.43
N GLY A 8 -10.88 15.01 20.67
CA GLY A 8 -10.47 16.37 20.99
C GLY A 8 -9.09 16.70 20.40
N LYS A 9 -8.12 15.81 20.58
CA LYS A 9 -6.77 15.94 20.01
C LYS A 9 -6.77 15.99 18.48
N TYR A 10 -7.59 15.16 17.83
CA TYR A 10 -7.76 15.18 16.37
C TYR A 10 -8.35 16.51 15.88
N LYS A 11 -9.37 17.05 16.55
CA LYS A 11 -10.06 18.28 16.14
C LYS A 11 -9.13 19.51 16.21
N HIS A 12 -8.27 19.60 17.23
CA HIS A 12 -7.35 20.72 17.45
C HIS A 12 -5.96 20.55 16.79
N SER A 13 -5.68 19.40 16.17
CA SER A 13 -4.41 19.18 15.47
C SER A 13 -4.36 19.94 14.15
N ASP A 14 -3.15 20.36 13.77
CA ASP A 14 -2.84 20.85 12.43
C ASP A 14 -3.02 19.73 11.37
N PHE A 15 -2.81 20.07 10.10
CA PHE A 15 -2.97 19.10 9.00
C PHE A 15 -2.05 17.88 9.16
N LEU A 16 -0.77 18.08 9.51
CA LEU A 16 0.19 16.98 9.66
C LEU A 16 -0.16 16.11 10.86
N GLY A 17 -0.60 16.70 11.96
CA GLY A 17 -1.11 15.99 13.13
C GLY A 17 -2.32 15.11 12.79
N LYS A 18 -3.27 15.62 12.02
CA LYS A 18 -4.42 14.83 11.54
C LYS A 18 -4.00 13.66 10.67
N VAL A 19 -3.04 13.87 9.76
CA VAL A 19 -2.49 12.79 8.92
C VAL A 19 -1.82 11.72 9.79
N ARG A 20 -0.99 12.12 10.77
CA ARG A 20 -0.32 11.16 11.68
C ARG A 20 -1.31 10.35 12.50
N ILE A 21 -2.32 10.98 13.08
CA ILE A 21 -3.36 10.30 13.87
C ILE A 21 -4.11 9.28 13.00
N ARG A 22 -4.52 9.68 11.79
CA ARG A 22 -5.17 8.76 10.84
C ARG A 22 -4.24 7.60 10.43
N THR A 23 -2.97 7.89 10.17
CA THR A 23 -1.98 6.87 9.81
C THR A 23 -1.76 5.88 10.95
N LEU A 24 -1.70 6.35 12.20
CA LEU A 24 -1.60 5.49 13.38
C LEU A 24 -2.81 4.53 13.48
N PHE A 25 -4.02 5.04 13.27
CA PHE A 25 -5.21 4.18 13.24
C PHE A 25 -5.13 3.12 12.13
N LEU A 26 -4.77 3.53 10.91
CA LEU A 26 -4.62 2.62 9.77
C LEU A 26 -3.45 1.63 9.95
N PHE A 27 -2.41 2.01 10.69
CA PHE A 27 -1.32 1.12 11.07
C PHE A 27 -1.81 0.01 11.99
N VAL A 28 -2.53 0.35 13.05
CA VAL A 28 -3.07 -0.63 14.00
C VAL A 28 -4.06 -1.59 13.31
N CYS A 29 -5.02 -1.05 12.54
CA CYS A 29 -5.96 -1.88 11.77
C CYS A 29 -5.23 -2.80 10.76
N GLY A 30 -4.20 -2.27 10.09
CA GLY A 30 -3.37 -3.04 9.16
C GLY A 30 -2.62 -4.16 9.85
N LEU A 31 -2.03 -3.90 11.02
CA LEU A 31 -1.33 -4.91 11.82
C LEU A 31 -2.27 -6.05 12.25
N VAL A 32 -3.47 -5.72 12.74
CA VAL A 32 -4.49 -6.71 13.09
C VAL A 32 -4.86 -7.56 11.86
N ALA A 33 -5.08 -6.92 10.71
CA ALA A 33 -5.40 -7.64 9.48
C ALA A 33 -4.26 -8.57 9.01
N VAL A 34 -3.01 -8.16 9.14
CA VAL A 34 -1.83 -8.97 8.82
C VAL A 34 -1.75 -10.19 9.73
N VAL A 35 -1.88 -10.01 11.04
CA VAL A 35 -1.88 -11.10 12.02
C VAL A 35 -3.02 -12.07 11.75
N PHE A 36 -4.23 -11.56 11.49
CA PHE A 36 -5.38 -12.40 11.14
C PHE A 36 -5.11 -13.24 9.88
N LYS A 37 -4.62 -12.63 8.80
CA LYS A 37 -4.27 -13.33 7.55
C LYS A 37 -3.19 -14.40 7.78
N PHE A 38 -2.18 -14.09 8.58
CA PHE A 38 -1.12 -15.04 8.91
C PHE A 38 -1.66 -16.25 9.67
N VAL A 39 -2.46 -16.00 10.72
CA VAL A 39 -3.09 -17.08 11.51
C VAL A 39 -3.99 -17.94 10.64
N VAL A 40 -4.87 -17.34 9.83
CA VAL A 40 -5.73 -18.08 8.88
C VAL A 40 -4.88 -18.89 7.90
N GLY A 41 -3.81 -18.30 7.34
CA GLY A 41 -2.89 -18.98 6.44
C GLY A 41 -2.23 -20.21 7.05
N CYS A 42 -1.79 -20.12 8.32
CA CYS A 42 -1.23 -21.24 9.04
C CYS A 42 -2.26 -22.37 9.29
N PHE A 43 -3.47 -22.01 9.75
CA PHE A 43 -4.52 -23.00 10.04
C PHE A 43 -5.06 -23.67 8.78
N THR A 44 -5.25 -22.92 7.71
CA THR A 44 -5.77 -23.45 6.44
C THR A 44 -4.66 -24.03 5.55
N ARG A 45 -3.39 -23.92 5.95
CA ARG A 45 -2.21 -24.26 5.14
C ARG A 45 -2.23 -23.62 3.76
N SER A 46 -2.83 -22.44 3.65
CA SER A 46 -3.00 -21.72 2.38
C SER A 46 -1.81 -20.78 2.13
N PRO A 47 -0.98 -21.04 1.11
CA PRO A 47 0.14 -20.16 0.78
C PRO A 47 -0.34 -18.77 0.34
N VAL A 48 -1.53 -18.66 -0.25
CA VAL A 48 -2.12 -17.38 -0.67
C VAL A 48 -2.34 -16.43 0.53
N TRP A 49 -2.88 -16.95 1.64
CA TRP A 49 -3.05 -16.16 2.86
C TRP A 49 -1.70 -15.76 3.49
N LEU A 50 -0.69 -16.65 3.44
CA LEU A 50 0.64 -16.36 3.94
C LEU A 50 1.32 -15.26 3.11
N TYR A 51 1.34 -15.35 1.77
CA TYR A 51 1.89 -14.30 0.91
C TYR A 51 1.12 -12.98 1.08
N SER A 52 -0.22 -13.04 1.21
CA SER A 52 -1.03 -11.86 1.48
C SER A 52 -0.68 -11.18 2.81
N SER A 53 -0.31 -11.95 3.83
CA SER A 53 0.16 -11.39 5.10
C SER A 53 1.54 -10.72 4.96
N LEU A 54 2.46 -11.30 4.17
CA LEU A 54 3.81 -10.77 3.97
C LEU A 54 3.80 -9.42 3.26
N TYR A 55 3.14 -9.29 2.11
CA TYR A 55 3.06 -7.97 1.46
C TYR A 55 2.25 -6.98 2.28
N GLY A 56 1.23 -7.42 3.03
CA GLY A 56 0.51 -6.60 3.99
C GLY A 56 1.42 -6.07 5.10
N LEU A 57 2.34 -6.88 5.61
CA LEU A 57 3.35 -6.48 6.57
C LEU A 57 4.26 -5.38 6.01
N CYS A 58 4.70 -5.48 4.76
CA CYS A 58 5.46 -4.42 4.09
C CYS A 58 4.70 -3.09 4.08
N ILE A 59 3.41 -3.09 3.73
CA ILE A 59 2.58 -1.88 3.74
C ILE A 59 2.44 -1.29 5.16
N VAL A 60 2.30 -2.13 6.17
CA VAL A 60 2.25 -1.69 7.59
C VAL A 60 3.59 -1.10 8.01
N THR A 61 4.72 -1.72 7.63
CA THR A 61 6.08 -1.22 7.90
C THR A 61 6.33 0.15 7.25
N CYS A 62 5.87 0.38 6.03
CA CYS A 62 5.93 1.71 5.40
C CYS A 62 5.22 2.78 6.26
N LYS A 63 4.06 2.45 6.83
CA LYS A 63 3.33 3.37 7.72
C LYS A 63 4.08 3.61 9.04
N ASP A 64 4.72 2.59 9.60
CA ASP A 64 5.56 2.71 10.81
C ASP A 64 6.76 3.64 10.58
N ILE A 65 7.48 3.48 9.47
CA ILE A 65 8.59 4.35 9.08
C ILE A 65 8.11 5.80 8.97
N TYR A 66 6.97 6.05 8.31
CA TYR A 66 6.39 7.39 8.26
C TYR A 66 6.08 7.96 9.64
N LEU A 67 5.47 7.17 10.53
CA LEU A 67 5.13 7.61 11.88
C LEU A 67 6.35 7.97 12.74
N LYS A 68 7.46 7.26 12.52
CA LYS A 68 8.77 7.49 13.20
C LYS A 68 9.59 8.59 12.54
N SER A 69 9.28 9.00 11.29
CA SER A 69 10.05 10.02 10.60
C SER A 69 9.96 11.36 11.29
N LYS A 70 11.14 11.97 11.54
CA LYS A 70 11.31 13.34 12.05
C LYS A 70 11.78 14.25 10.91
N GLU A 71 11.80 15.57 11.15
CA GLU A 71 12.21 16.59 10.17
C GLU A 71 13.55 16.24 9.50
N ASN A 72 14.54 15.86 10.32
CA ASN A 72 15.92 15.58 9.87
C ASN A 72 16.08 14.24 9.12
N ASN A 73 15.04 13.38 9.08
CA ASN A 73 15.12 12.03 8.50
C ASN A 73 14.08 11.77 7.38
N LYS A 74 13.49 12.83 6.82
CA LYS A 74 12.43 12.70 5.81
C LYS A 74 12.90 12.04 4.51
N GLU A 75 14.11 12.35 4.07
CA GLU A 75 14.69 11.77 2.85
C GLU A 75 15.03 10.29 3.06
N LYS A 76 15.62 9.94 4.20
CA LYS A 76 15.86 8.53 4.54
C LYS A 76 14.55 7.75 4.63
N ALA A 77 13.53 8.30 5.29
CA ALA A 77 12.22 7.66 5.36
C ALA A 77 11.59 7.48 3.98
N PHE A 78 11.77 8.43 3.05
CA PHE A 78 11.32 8.31 1.67
C PHE A 78 12.01 7.13 0.96
N PHE A 79 13.33 7.00 1.10
CA PHE A 79 14.11 5.90 0.54
C PHE A 79 13.72 4.55 1.12
N ASP A 80 13.67 4.44 2.46
CA ASP A 80 13.32 3.20 3.15
C ASP A 80 11.92 2.71 2.76
N ILE A 81 10.95 3.63 2.65
CA ILE A 81 9.59 3.31 2.20
C ILE A 81 9.62 2.84 0.74
N ALA A 82 10.40 3.47 -0.15
CA ALA A 82 10.50 3.07 -1.55
C ALA A 82 11.03 1.64 -1.70
N VAL A 83 12.09 1.28 -0.94
CA VAL A 83 12.67 -0.07 -0.93
C VAL A 83 11.67 -1.11 -0.41
N ILE A 84 10.97 -0.81 0.68
CA ILE A 84 9.97 -1.74 1.23
C ILE A 84 8.76 -1.87 0.30
N LEU A 85 8.36 -0.79 -0.38
CA LEU A 85 7.28 -0.83 -1.36
C LEU A 85 7.67 -1.66 -2.59
N LEU A 86 8.95 -1.62 -3.02
CA LEU A 86 9.49 -2.49 -4.03
C LEU A 86 9.38 -3.96 -3.64
N LEU A 87 9.77 -4.28 -2.41
CA LEU A 87 9.62 -5.64 -1.87
C LEU A 87 8.14 -6.06 -1.81
N ALA A 88 7.25 -5.16 -1.39
CA ALA A 88 5.81 -5.41 -1.36
C ALA A 88 5.25 -5.72 -2.76
N ALA A 89 5.71 -5.00 -3.80
CA ALA A 89 5.30 -5.25 -5.18
C ALA A 89 5.74 -6.64 -5.67
N ILE A 90 6.98 -7.05 -5.37
CA ILE A 90 7.51 -8.38 -5.71
C ILE A 90 6.71 -9.48 -4.99
N LEU A 91 6.49 -9.35 -3.68
CA LEU A 91 5.71 -10.31 -2.90
C LEU A 91 4.26 -10.40 -3.38
N PHE A 92 3.68 -9.27 -3.80
CA PHE A 92 2.34 -9.25 -4.36
C PHE A 92 2.27 -10.00 -5.70
N LEU A 93 3.24 -9.79 -6.60
CA LEU A 93 3.34 -10.54 -7.85
C LEU A 93 3.51 -12.04 -7.61
N VAL A 94 4.39 -12.43 -6.67
CA VAL A 94 4.55 -13.83 -6.26
C VAL A 94 3.22 -14.40 -5.74
N CYS A 95 2.47 -13.62 -4.94
CA CYS A 95 1.15 -14.04 -4.46
C CYS A 95 0.16 -14.27 -5.60
N VAL A 96 0.12 -13.36 -6.61
CA VAL A 96 -0.76 -13.48 -7.78
C VAL A 96 -0.42 -14.74 -8.57
N PHE A 97 0.86 -15.00 -8.85
CA PHE A 97 1.30 -16.21 -9.55
C PHE A 97 1.03 -17.49 -8.72
N ALA A 98 1.36 -17.49 -7.43
CA ALA A 98 1.07 -18.63 -6.58
C ALA A 98 -0.43 -18.96 -6.55
N LYS A 99 -1.28 -17.92 -6.54
CA LYS A 99 -2.72 -18.09 -6.61
C LYS A 99 -3.18 -18.74 -7.91
N SER A 100 -2.62 -18.32 -9.05
CA SER A 100 -2.98 -18.87 -10.37
C SER A 100 -2.60 -20.34 -10.54
N ILE A 101 -1.54 -20.79 -9.83
CA ILE A 101 -1.05 -22.18 -9.93
C ILE A 101 -1.75 -23.10 -8.90
N LEU A 102 -2.04 -22.57 -7.71
CA LEU A 102 -2.48 -23.39 -6.58
C LEU A 102 -3.99 -23.42 -6.38
N LEU A 103 -4.74 -22.46 -6.97
CA LEU A 103 -6.19 -22.44 -6.87
C LEU A 103 -6.83 -23.23 -8.02
N GLU A 104 -7.60 -24.24 -7.66
CA GLU A 104 -8.44 -24.98 -8.59
C GLU A 104 -9.89 -24.47 -8.63
N ARG A 105 -10.29 -23.72 -7.59
CA ARG A 105 -11.67 -23.22 -7.43
C ARG A 105 -11.66 -21.80 -6.88
N VAL A 106 -12.64 -21.01 -7.33
CA VAL A 106 -12.87 -19.63 -6.87
C VAL A 106 -13.97 -19.62 -5.81
N TYR A 107 -13.73 -18.88 -4.73
CA TYR A 107 -14.77 -18.67 -3.74
C TYR A 107 -15.84 -17.71 -4.29
N ARG A 108 -17.11 -18.14 -4.28
CA ARG A 108 -18.24 -17.32 -4.75
C ARG A 108 -18.71 -16.38 -3.63
N TYR A 109 -18.56 -15.09 -3.85
CA TYR A 109 -18.94 -14.08 -2.86
C TYR A 109 -20.38 -13.60 -3.05
N PRO A 110 -21.11 -13.25 -1.93
CA PRO A 110 -22.40 -12.60 -2.06
C PRO A 110 -22.27 -11.23 -2.73
N ILE A 111 -23.10 -10.94 -3.74
CA ILE A 111 -23.03 -9.70 -4.53
C ILE A 111 -23.07 -8.42 -3.66
N ARG A 112 -23.82 -8.45 -2.56
CA ARG A 112 -23.90 -7.32 -1.61
C ARG A 112 -22.52 -6.99 -1.00
N LEU A 113 -21.73 -8.00 -0.68
CA LEU A 113 -20.38 -7.83 -0.14
C LEU A 113 -19.45 -7.23 -1.20
N ALA A 114 -19.52 -7.72 -2.44
CA ALA A 114 -18.73 -7.21 -3.56
C ALA A 114 -19.02 -5.72 -3.82
N VAL A 115 -20.29 -5.31 -3.81
CA VAL A 115 -20.68 -3.89 -4.02
C VAL A 115 -20.16 -2.99 -2.90
N ILE A 116 -20.32 -3.38 -1.62
CA ILE A 116 -19.85 -2.59 -0.48
C ILE A 116 -18.32 -2.45 -0.50
N ALA A 117 -17.61 -3.56 -0.76
CA ALA A 117 -16.15 -3.56 -0.87
C ALA A 117 -15.69 -2.61 -1.99
N ASN A 118 -16.32 -2.67 -3.18
CA ASN A 118 -15.98 -1.81 -4.30
C ASN A 118 -16.13 -0.32 -3.97
N ILE A 119 -17.28 0.10 -3.46
CA ILE A 119 -17.51 1.49 -3.08
C ILE A 119 -16.44 1.96 -2.10
N THR A 120 -16.16 1.16 -1.07
CA THR A 120 -15.19 1.51 -0.02
C THR A 120 -13.78 1.69 -0.60
N ILE A 121 -13.31 0.76 -1.43
CA ILE A 121 -11.95 0.79 -1.97
C ILE A 121 -11.81 1.87 -3.05
N THR A 122 -12.85 2.07 -3.89
CA THR A 122 -12.85 3.16 -4.88
C THR A 122 -12.72 4.52 -4.18
N VAL A 123 -13.47 4.76 -3.12
CA VAL A 123 -13.34 5.99 -2.31
C VAL A 123 -11.94 6.11 -1.72
N MET A 124 -11.39 5.02 -1.15
CA MET A 124 -10.02 5.02 -0.61
C MET A 124 -8.97 5.32 -1.69
N PHE A 125 -9.13 4.80 -2.90
CA PHE A 125 -8.23 5.05 -4.02
C PHE A 125 -8.26 6.52 -4.45
N ILE A 126 -9.45 7.09 -4.67
CA ILE A 126 -9.62 8.51 -5.03
C ILE A 126 -9.00 9.42 -3.95
N VAL A 127 -9.30 9.17 -2.68
CA VAL A 127 -8.73 9.95 -1.55
C VAL A 127 -7.21 9.85 -1.52
N SER A 128 -6.65 8.69 -1.86
CA SER A 128 -5.19 8.47 -1.91
C SER A 128 -4.55 9.27 -3.06
N LEU A 129 -5.14 9.26 -4.26
CA LEU A 129 -4.66 10.03 -5.42
C LEU A 129 -4.70 11.55 -5.16
N VAL A 130 -5.80 12.07 -4.62
CA VAL A 130 -5.89 13.49 -4.22
C VAL A 130 -4.83 13.80 -3.17
N GLY A 131 -4.56 12.85 -2.27
CA GLY A 131 -3.51 12.96 -1.26
C GLY A 131 -2.11 13.10 -1.85
N VAL A 132 -1.77 12.38 -2.93
CA VAL A 132 -0.47 12.48 -3.62
C VAL A 132 -0.26 13.90 -4.13
N ARG A 133 -1.24 14.46 -4.86
CA ARG A 133 -1.17 15.84 -5.36
C ARG A 133 -0.91 16.86 -4.24
N LYS A 134 -1.64 16.76 -3.13
CA LYS A 134 -1.45 17.65 -1.98
C LYS A 134 -0.09 17.49 -1.30
N ALA A 135 0.45 16.28 -1.22
CA ALA A 135 1.77 16.02 -0.66
C ALA A 135 2.88 16.59 -1.55
N HIS A 136 2.75 16.43 -2.86
CA HIS A 136 3.68 17.00 -3.84
C HIS A 136 3.74 18.54 -3.75
N GLN A 137 2.58 19.21 -3.67
CA GLN A 137 2.50 20.66 -3.50
C GLN A 137 3.17 21.17 -2.23
N ARG A 138 3.23 20.34 -1.17
CA ARG A 138 3.86 20.70 0.12
C ARG A 138 5.35 20.39 0.18
N GLN A 139 5.91 19.77 -0.84
CA GLN A 139 7.31 19.33 -0.92
C GLN A 139 7.76 18.45 0.29
N ASP A 140 6.81 17.84 1.01
CA ASP A 140 7.10 16.93 2.12
C ASP A 140 7.30 15.52 1.61
N ARG A 141 8.57 15.08 1.55
CA ARG A 141 8.99 13.79 1.01
C ARG A 141 8.40 12.60 1.78
N SER A 142 8.43 12.64 3.10
CA SER A 142 7.89 11.53 3.90
C SER A 142 6.36 11.39 3.74
N LEU A 143 5.66 12.53 3.63
CA LEU A 143 4.23 12.53 3.34
C LEU A 143 3.95 12.00 1.93
N LEU A 144 4.77 12.35 0.94
CA LEU A 144 4.66 11.86 -0.43
C LEU A 144 4.83 10.33 -0.48
N ALA A 145 5.85 9.79 0.21
CA ALA A 145 6.07 8.35 0.32
C ALA A 145 4.87 7.63 0.94
N LEU A 146 4.30 8.17 2.04
CA LEU A 146 3.08 7.64 2.65
C LEU A 146 1.92 7.61 1.65
N ARG A 147 1.78 8.65 0.81
CA ARG A 147 0.69 8.71 -0.17
C ARG A 147 0.87 7.68 -1.28
N PHE A 148 2.07 7.48 -1.77
CA PHE A 148 2.37 6.40 -2.71
C PHE A 148 2.09 5.02 -2.10
N THR A 149 2.46 4.80 -0.83
CA THR A 149 2.11 3.57 -0.11
C THR A 149 0.59 3.35 -0.04
N ASN A 150 -0.18 4.40 0.22
CA ASN A 150 -1.64 4.29 0.28
C ASN A 150 -2.27 4.01 -1.10
N VAL A 151 -1.74 4.62 -2.18
CA VAL A 151 -2.15 4.32 -3.57
C VAL A 151 -1.85 2.87 -3.90
N SER A 152 -0.63 2.41 -3.63
CA SER A 152 -0.22 1.01 -3.88
C SER A 152 -1.06 0.02 -3.08
N SER A 153 -1.35 0.31 -1.82
CA SER A 153 -2.26 -0.50 -1.01
C SER A 153 -3.67 -0.55 -1.60
N ALA A 154 -4.20 0.58 -2.07
CA ALA A 154 -5.53 0.62 -2.71
C ALA A 154 -5.56 -0.15 -4.03
N LEU A 155 -4.49 -0.07 -4.85
CA LEU A 155 -4.33 -0.85 -6.07
C LEU A 155 -4.32 -2.37 -5.78
N MET A 156 -3.60 -2.82 -4.75
CA MET A 156 -3.62 -4.22 -4.33
C MET A 156 -5.03 -4.69 -3.94
N HIS A 157 -5.82 -3.83 -3.31
CA HIS A 157 -7.20 -4.17 -2.94
C HIS A 157 -8.16 -4.16 -4.16
N LEU A 158 -7.85 -3.43 -5.25
CA LEU A 158 -8.64 -3.49 -6.47
C LEU A 158 -8.66 -4.91 -7.08
N VAL A 159 -7.56 -5.66 -6.97
CA VAL A 159 -7.50 -7.05 -7.44
C VAL A 159 -8.48 -7.94 -6.66
N LEU A 160 -8.63 -7.71 -5.34
CA LEU A 160 -9.62 -8.45 -4.55
C LEU A 160 -11.06 -8.12 -4.96
N ILE A 161 -11.33 -6.85 -5.32
CA ILE A 161 -12.66 -6.44 -5.79
C ILE A 161 -12.97 -7.09 -7.13
N GLU A 162 -12.03 -7.04 -8.05
CA GLU A 162 -12.21 -7.62 -9.35
C GLU A 162 -12.52 -9.12 -9.22
N GLU A 163 -11.80 -9.87 -8.37
CA GLU A 163 -12.10 -11.26 -8.06
C GLU A 163 -13.51 -11.45 -7.47
N MET A 164 -13.90 -10.57 -6.54
CA MET A 164 -15.24 -10.64 -5.96
C MET A 164 -16.34 -10.40 -7.00
N PHE A 165 -16.13 -9.51 -7.97
CA PHE A 165 -17.06 -9.29 -9.07
C PHE A 165 -17.11 -10.46 -10.04
N LEU A 166 -15.96 -10.93 -10.48
CA LEU A 166 -15.88 -12.09 -11.37
C LEU A 166 -16.54 -13.34 -10.73
N SER A 167 -16.39 -13.47 -9.40
CA SER A 167 -17.03 -14.58 -8.67
C SER A 167 -18.57 -14.53 -8.66
N THR A 168 -19.18 -13.40 -9.04
CA THR A 168 -20.65 -13.28 -9.17
C THR A 168 -21.13 -13.49 -10.61
N SER A 169 -20.21 -13.68 -11.57
CA SER A 169 -20.53 -13.97 -12.97
C SER A 169 -20.74 -15.46 -13.20
N ASP A 170 -21.25 -15.80 -14.38
CA ASP A 170 -21.45 -17.18 -14.84
C ASP A 170 -20.19 -17.80 -15.47
N LEU A 171 -19.01 -17.13 -15.32
CA LEU A 171 -17.74 -17.60 -15.83
C LEU A 171 -17.28 -18.87 -15.12
N GLU A 172 -16.52 -19.71 -15.81
CA GLU A 172 -15.84 -20.85 -15.23
C GLU A 172 -14.71 -20.42 -14.29
N ASP A 173 -14.41 -21.22 -13.26
CA ASP A 173 -13.39 -20.90 -12.28
C ASP A 173 -12.01 -20.71 -12.93
N ALA A 174 -11.69 -21.46 -13.98
CA ALA A 174 -10.44 -21.31 -14.74
C ALA A 174 -10.33 -19.95 -15.43
N GLU A 175 -11.42 -19.47 -16.04
CA GLU A 175 -11.47 -18.16 -16.69
C GLU A 175 -11.33 -17.04 -15.67
N ILE A 176 -12.00 -17.14 -14.51
CA ILE A 176 -11.89 -16.17 -13.42
C ILE A 176 -10.45 -16.09 -12.91
N ILE A 177 -9.78 -17.23 -12.70
CA ILE A 177 -8.39 -17.29 -12.25
C ILE A 177 -7.47 -16.63 -13.29
N GLN A 178 -7.67 -16.90 -14.58
CA GLN A 178 -6.86 -16.32 -15.65
C GLN A 178 -7.02 -14.79 -15.72
N ILE A 179 -8.25 -14.27 -15.73
CA ILE A 179 -8.55 -12.84 -15.76
C ILE A 179 -7.95 -12.15 -14.53
N ASN A 180 -8.18 -12.70 -13.33
CA ASN A 180 -7.66 -12.16 -12.07
C ASN A 180 -6.12 -12.18 -12.04
N THR A 181 -5.48 -13.21 -12.61
CA THR A 181 -4.03 -13.26 -12.72
C THR A 181 -3.50 -12.16 -13.62
N PHE A 182 -4.08 -11.98 -14.81
CA PHE A 182 -3.69 -10.94 -15.75
C PHE A 182 -3.85 -9.53 -15.12
N PHE A 183 -4.99 -9.28 -14.51
CA PHE A 183 -5.27 -8.01 -13.83
C PHE A 183 -4.34 -7.79 -12.64
N GLY A 184 -4.13 -8.81 -11.81
CA GLY A 184 -3.22 -8.76 -10.68
C GLY A 184 -1.76 -8.50 -11.08
N CYS A 185 -1.28 -9.14 -12.17
CA CYS A 185 0.05 -8.87 -12.74
C CYS A 185 0.16 -7.42 -13.22
N SER A 186 -0.84 -6.89 -13.91
CA SER A 186 -0.87 -5.51 -14.38
C SER A 186 -0.79 -4.52 -13.22
N ILE A 187 -1.56 -4.74 -12.17
CA ILE A 187 -1.51 -3.93 -10.94
C ILE A 187 -0.15 -4.05 -10.25
N GLY A 188 0.40 -5.26 -10.14
CA GLY A 188 1.72 -5.49 -9.54
C GLY A 188 2.84 -4.74 -10.28
N ILE A 189 2.80 -4.70 -11.61
CA ILE A 189 3.74 -3.93 -12.44
C ILE A 189 3.57 -2.43 -12.18
N ILE A 190 2.35 -1.91 -12.08
CA ILE A 190 2.11 -0.49 -11.76
C ILE A 190 2.74 -0.12 -10.41
N ILE A 191 2.56 -0.97 -9.38
CA ILE A 191 3.14 -0.73 -8.05
C ILE A 191 4.68 -0.79 -8.12
N LEU A 192 5.24 -1.71 -8.89
CA LEU A 192 6.68 -1.81 -9.14
C LEU A 192 7.22 -0.52 -9.76
N VAL A 193 6.54 0.00 -10.79
CA VAL A 193 6.91 1.26 -11.44
C VAL A 193 6.83 2.43 -10.46
N ILE A 194 5.82 2.49 -9.59
CA ILE A 194 5.73 3.52 -8.54
C ILE A 194 6.94 3.45 -7.60
N ALA A 195 7.31 2.27 -7.13
CA ALA A 195 8.44 2.08 -6.23
C ALA A 195 9.77 2.47 -6.90
N LEU A 196 9.99 2.05 -8.15
CA LEU A 196 11.17 2.42 -8.94
C LEU A 196 11.22 3.92 -9.19
N ALA A 197 10.11 4.57 -9.53
CA ALA A 197 10.05 6.01 -9.71
C ALA A 197 10.43 6.76 -8.42
N MET A 198 10.01 6.28 -7.24
CA MET A 198 10.42 6.84 -5.96
C MET A 198 11.94 6.73 -5.76
N LEU A 199 12.54 5.58 -6.08
CA LEU A 199 14.00 5.40 -5.98
C LEU A 199 14.76 6.34 -6.93
N VAL A 200 14.30 6.48 -8.18
CA VAL A 200 14.89 7.40 -9.15
C VAL A 200 14.81 8.86 -8.67
N LEU A 201 13.65 9.26 -8.10
CA LEU A 201 13.48 10.61 -7.53
C LEU A 201 14.43 10.86 -6.34
N TYR A 202 14.69 9.84 -5.53
CA TYR A 202 15.67 9.92 -4.45
C TYR A 202 17.10 10.11 -4.98
N TRP A 203 17.53 9.25 -5.92
CA TRP A 203 18.87 9.29 -6.52
C TRP A 203 19.15 10.61 -7.25
N LYS A 204 18.18 11.10 -8.02
CA LYS A 204 18.32 12.38 -8.72
C LYS A 204 18.57 13.54 -7.75
N LYS A 205 17.87 13.56 -6.62
CA LYS A 205 18.09 14.62 -5.61
C LYS A 205 19.45 14.47 -4.95
N TYR A 206 19.85 13.24 -4.58
CA TYR A 206 21.13 12.97 -3.93
C TYR A 206 22.30 13.46 -4.80
N ARG A 207 22.27 13.12 -6.10
CA ARG A 207 23.30 13.57 -7.05
C ARG A 207 23.40 15.09 -7.14
N ASN A 208 22.28 15.79 -7.27
CA ASN A 208 22.28 17.26 -7.37
C ASN A 208 22.84 17.92 -6.09
N THR A 209 22.67 17.32 -4.92
CA THR A 209 23.21 17.84 -3.67
C THR A 209 24.74 17.65 -3.61
N THR A 210 25.24 16.50 -4.08
CA THR A 210 26.68 16.21 -4.11
C THR A 210 27.42 17.13 -5.10
N GLU A 211 26.85 17.32 -6.29
CA GLU A 211 27.41 18.25 -7.29
C GLU A 211 27.51 19.70 -6.75
N SER A 212 26.49 20.19 -6.03
CA SER A 212 26.50 21.53 -5.42
C SER A 212 27.55 21.70 -4.31
N GLU A 213 27.82 20.64 -3.52
CA GLU A 213 28.83 20.65 -2.46
C GLU A 213 30.26 20.55 -2.99
N GLU A 214 30.46 20.00 -4.20
CA GLU A 214 31.75 19.96 -4.87
C GLU A 214 32.09 21.35 -5.48
N ASP A 215 31.10 22.00 -6.11
CA ASP A 215 31.28 23.34 -6.70
C ASP A 215 31.62 24.40 -5.60
N GLU A 216 30.98 24.31 -4.41
CA GLU A 216 31.27 25.22 -3.27
C GLU A 216 32.69 25.02 -2.66
N LYS A 217 33.35 23.89 -2.91
CA LYS A 217 34.69 23.59 -2.39
C LYS A 217 35.81 23.99 -3.36
N GLU A 218 35.46 24.23 -4.62
CA GLU A 218 36.41 24.67 -5.67
C GLU A 218 36.47 26.21 -5.78
N GLU A 219 35.53 26.96 -5.19
CA GLU A 219 35.58 28.43 -5.00
C GLU A 219 36.29 28.82 -3.68
#